data_c477e9f5db7b657d8482e61722c70cc5
#
_entry.id   c477e9f5db7b657d8482e61722c70cc5
#
_cell.length_a   1.000
_cell.length_b   1.000
_cell.length_c   1.000
_cell.angle_alpha   90.00
_cell.angle_beta   90.00
_cell.angle_gamma   90.00
#
_symmetry.space_group_name_H-M   'P 1'
#
loop_
_entity.id
_entity.type
_entity.pdbx_description
1 polymer ?
#
loop_
_entity_poly.entity_id
_entity_poly.type
_entity_poly.pdbx_seq_one_letter_code
_entity_poly.pdbx_strand_id
1 'polypeptide(L)'
;MENAGGVLTLDDFIETGALLSGHFRLSSGLHSDRYLQCARLLMWPERAEAAGRELAARLAEFSPQAVVSPALGGIVIGHEVARALGVRAMFTERKDGSFLLRRGFELDAGERVAVVEDVFTAGGSTREVCAAVEENGAEVVAVGSLVDRGLPAGAFRVPARSLLSLSVPAWPAEECPLCARGVPIEMPGSRPPG
;
A
#
# COMPACT_ATOMS: atom_id res chain seq x y z
N MET A 1 -18.24 8.54 -18.36
CA MET A 1 -16.82 8.70 -18.71
C MET A 1 -16.43 10.17 -18.54
N GLU A 2 -16.30 10.62 -17.29
CA GLU A 2 -15.80 11.97 -16.96
C GLU A 2 -15.20 11.91 -15.56
N ASN A 3 -13.90 11.60 -15.48
CA ASN A 3 -13.04 12.09 -14.40
C ASN A 3 -11.54 11.85 -14.74
N ALA A 4 -11.12 12.28 -15.92
CA ALA A 4 -9.73 12.26 -16.33
C ALA A 4 -8.99 13.46 -15.70
N GLY A 5 -8.73 13.44 -14.39
CA GLY A 5 -7.91 14.44 -13.71
C GLY A 5 -8.31 14.83 -12.29
N GLY A 6 -9.33 14.21 -11.71
CA GLY A 6 -9.76 14.49 -10.33
C GLY A 6 -8.89 13.80 -9.28
N VAL A 7 -8.86 14.40 -8.08
CA VAL A 7 -8.29 13.80 -6.87
C VAL A 7 -9.03 12.49 -6.58
N LEU A 8 -8.30 11.41 -6.30
CA LEU A 8 -8.89 10.13 -5.90
C LEU A 8 -9.70 10.26 -4.62
N THR A 9 -10.93 9.78 -4.66
CA THR A 9 -11.89 9.86 -3.56
C THR A 9 -12.25 8.47 -3.03
N LEU A 10 -12.93 8.41 -1.90
CA LEU A 10 -13.45 7.17 -1.35
C LEU A 10 -14.42 6.47 -2.31
N ASP A 11 -15.18 7.25 -3.10
CA ASP A 11 -16.14 6.72 -4.08
C ASP A 11 -15.43 5.91 -5.17
N ASP A 12 -14.23 6.30 -5.60
CA ASP A 12 -13.43 5.51 -6.55
C ASP A 12 -13.11 4.11 -6.02
N PHE A 13 -12.83 3.98 -4.72
CA PHE A 13 -12.59 2.68 -4.09
C PHE A 13 -13.87 1.85 -3.97
N ILE A 14 -15.01 2.48 -3.72
CA ILE A 14 -16.31 1.80 -3.66
C ILE A 14 -16.74 1.34 -5.06
N GLU A 15 -16.72 2.21 -6.05
CA GLU A 15 -17.11 1.91 -7.43
C GLU A 15 -16.29 0.79 -8.07
N THR A 16 -14.99 0.76 -7.82
CA THR A 16 -14.11 -0.31 -8.31
C THR A 16 -14.21 -1.60 -7.50
N GLY A 17 -14.91 -1.57 -6.37
CA GLY A 17 -14.94 -2.65 -5.39
C GLY A 17 -13.59 -2.85 -4.69
N ALA A 18 -12.72 -1.84 -4.70
CA ALA A 18 -11.49 -1.85 -3.91
C ALA A 18 -11.78 -1.73 -2.42
N LEU A 19 -12.89 -1.06 -2.05
CA LEU A 19 -13.44 -1.06 -0.70
C LEU A 19 -14.77 -1.82 -0.70
N LEU A 20 -14.81 -2.93 0.03
CA LEU A 20 -15.99 -3.75 0.23
C LEU A 20 -16.58 -3.51 1.62
N SER A 21 -17.90 -3.53 1.71
CA SER A 21 -18.66 -3.56 2.98
C SER A 21 -19.31 -4.92 3.14
N GLY A 22 -19.18 -5.54 4.33
CA GLY A 22 -19.69 -6.89 4.58
C GLY A 22 -19.22 -7.41 5.93
N HIS A 23 -19.05 -8.72 6.07
CA HIS A 23 -18.45 -9.34 7.24
C HIS A 23 -17.22 -10.14 6.81
N PHE A 24 -16.04 -9.64 7.12
CA PHE A 24 -14.80 -10.19 6.62
C PHE A 24 -13.91 -10.71 7.74
N ARG A 25 -13.24 -11.85 7.48
CA ARG A 25 -12.11 -12.29 8.28
C ARG A 25 -10.81 -11.81 7.62
N LEU A 26 -10.06 -11.01 8.37
CA LEU A 26 -8.77 -10.48 7.94
C LEU A 26 -7.67 -11.54 8.08
N SER A 27 -6.52 -11.33 7.44
CA SER A 27 -5.34 -12.22 7.57
C SER A 27 -4.78 -12.29 8.98
N SER A 28 -5.05 -11.29 9.82
CA SER A 28 -4.73 -11.28 11.26
C SER A 28 -5.64 -12.19 12.10
N GLY A 29 -6.71 -12.75 11.51
CA GLY A 29 -7.76 -13.49 12.20
C GLY A 29 -8.86 -12.61 12.79
N LEU A 30 -8.68 -11.29 12.83
CA LEU A 30 -9.71 -10.36 13.27
C LEU A 30 -10.84 -10.25 12.23
N HIS A 31 -12.02 -9.88 12.71
CA HIS A 31 -13.19 -9.60 11.88
C HIS A 31 -13.32 -8.11 11.59
N SER A 32 -13.91 -7.76 10.45
CA SER A 32 -14.15 -6.38 10.05
C SER A 32 -15.45 -6.26 9.26
N ASP A 33 -16.05 -5.08 9.31
CA ASP A 33 -17.19 -4.71 8.45
C ASP A 33 -16.73 -4.20 7.07
N ARG A 34 -15.41 -4.07 6.85
CA ARG A 34 -14.81 -3.58 5.61
C ARG A 34 -13.60 -4.40 5.21
N TYR A 35 -13.41 -4.51 3.91
CA TYR A 35 -12.23 -5.15 3.33
C TYR A 35 -11.68 -4.27 2.21
N LEU A 36 -10.37 -4.06 2.21
CA LEU A 36 -9.68 -3.24 1.23
C LEU A 36 -8.81 -4.11 0.33
N GLN A 37 -9.02 -3.98 -0.99
CA GLN A 37 -8.26 -4.67 -2.04
C GLN A 37 -7.87 -3.66 -3.12
N CYS A 38 -6.77 -2.95 -2.90
CA CYS A 38 -6.30 -1.87 -3.79
C CYS A 38 -6.04 -2.34 -5.22
N ALA A 39 -5.69 -3.61 -5.43
CA ALA A 39 -5.52 -4.17 -6.77
C ALA A 39 -6.77 -3.99 -7.67
N ARG A 40 -7.97 -3.91 -7.09
CA ARG A 40 -9.21 -3.68 -7.85
C ARG A 40 -9.34 -2.24 -8.36
N LEU A 41 -8.76 -1.26 -7.66
CA LEU A 41 -8.61 0.10 -8.17
C LEU A 41 -7.51 0.14 -9.23
N LEU A 42 -6.36 -0.46 -8.91
CA LEU A 42 -5.16 -0.40 -9.73
C LEU A 42 -5.24 -1.24 -11.02
N MET A 43 -6.22 -2.14 -11.16
CA MET A 43 -6.44 -2.84 -12.42
C MET A 43 -6.98 -1.93 -13.53
N TRP A 44 -7.44 -0.72 -13.18
CA TRP A 44 -7.86 0.30 -14.12
C TRP A 44 -6.70 1.27 -14.36
N PRO A 45 -6.03 1.22 -15.56
CA PRO A 45 -4.82 2.01 -15.81
C PRO A 45 -5.01 3.50 -15.59
N GLU A 46 -6.17 4.06 -15.97
CA GLU A 46 -6.49 5.48 -15.79
C GLU A 46 -6.54 5.88 -14.30
N ARG A 47 -7.10 5.01 -13.45
CA ARG A 47 -7.17 5.23 -11.99
C ARG A 47 -5.81 5.02 -11.33
N ALA A 48 -5.05 4.01 -11.79
CA ALA A 48 -3.68 3.78 -11.32
C ALA A 48 -2.77 4.97 -11.65
N GLU A 49 -2.88 5.52 -12.86
CA GLU A 49 -2.15 6.72 -13.28
C GLU A 49 -2.53 7.94 -12.44
N ALA A 50 -3.82 8.18 -12.21
CA ALA A 50 -4.30 9.30 -11.39
C ALA A 50 -3.76 9.19 -9.94
N ALA A 51 -3.83 7.99 -9.35
CA ALA A 51 -3.26 7.68 -8.04
C ALA A 51 -1.75 7.93 -7.99
N GLY A 52 -1.03 7.45 -9.00
CA GLY A 52 0.41 7.60 -9.12
C GLY A 52 0.82 9.07 -9.19
N ARG A 53 0.14 9.88 -9.99
CA ARG A 53 0.41 11.32 -10.10
C ARG A 53 0.15 12.07 -8.80
N GLU A 54 -0.96 11.76 -8.13
CA GLU A 54 -1.29 12.43 -6.87
C GLU A 54 -0.31 12.07 -5.76
N LEU A 55 0.04 10.80 -5.62
CA LEU A 55 1.01 10.36 -4.61
C LEU A 55 2.42 10.89 -4.93
N ALA A 56 2.82 10.91 -6.21
CA ALA A 56 4.06 11.49 -6.67
C ALA A 56 4.18 12.98 -6.30
N ALA A 57 3.10 13.75 -6.48
CA ALA A 57 3.07 15.17 -6.09
C ALA A 57 3.32 15.36 -4.58
N ARG A 58 2.82 14.45 -3.73
CA ARG A 58 3.06 14.48 -2.27
C ARG A 58 4.47 14.02 -1.88
N LEU A 59 5.15 13.25 -2.73
CA LEU A 59 6.50 12.73 -2.48
C LEU A 59 7.60 13.58 -3.14
N ALA A 60 7.25 14.43 -4.10
CA ALA A 60 8.22 15.24 -4.87
C ALA A 60 9.07 16.17 -3.98
N GLU A 61 8.53 16.68 -2.88
CA GLU A 61 9.26 17.53 -1.93
C GLU A 61 10.51 16.84 -1.35
N PHE A 62 10.51 15.51 -1.29
CA PHE A 62 11.63 14.71 -0.78
C PHE A 62 12.64 14.35 -1.86
N SER A 63 12.44 14.79 -3.11
CA SER A 63 13.35 14.59 -4.25
C SER A 63 13.88 13.15 -4.38
N PRO A 64 13.02 12.12 -4.46
CA PRO A 64 13.47 10.75 -4.65
C PRO A 64 14.05 10.55 -6.06
N GLN A 65 15.08 9.71 -6.16
CA GLN A 65 15.75 9.32 -7.39
C GLN A 65 15.32 7.93 -7.89
N ALA A 66 14.69 7.15 -6.99
CA ALA A 66 14.09 5.88 -7.31
C ALA A 66 12.87 5.62 -6.42
N VAL A 67 12.00 4.73 -6.88
CA VAL A 67 10.90 4.17 -6.07
C VAL A 67 11.11 2.68 -5.89
N VAL A 68 10.95 2.20 -4.66
CA VAL A 68 10.98 0.77 -4.32
C VAL A 68 9.68 0.38 -3.64
N SER A 69 9.11 -0.75 -4.04
CA SER A 69 7.82 -1.23 -3.53
C SER A 69 7.88 -2.69 -3.10
N PRO A 70 7.11 -3.12 -2.11
CA PRO A 70 6.98 -4.55 -1.82
C PRO A 70 6.13 -5.26 -2.89
N ALA A 71 6.56 -6.40 -3.34
CA ALA A 71 5.71 -7.28 -4.16
C ALA A 71 4.66 -7.95 -3.24
N LEU A 72 3.40 -8.12 -3.72
CA LEU A 72 2.87 -7.79 -5.03
C LEU A 72 2.08 -6.47 -5.04
N GLY A 73 1.42 -6.11 -3.92
CA GLY A 73 0.44 -5.03 -3.83
C GLY A 73 1.00 -3.67 -4.24
N GLY A 74 2.23 -3.37 -3.84
CA GLY A 74 2.89 -2.10 -4.09
C GLY A 74 3.42 -1.92 -5.52
N ILE A 75 3.54 -2.99 -6.34
CA ILE A 75 4.24 -2.90 -7.64
C ILE A 75 3.58 -1.90 -8.57
N VAL A 76 2.26 -1.99 -8.76
CA VAL A 76 1.56 -1.15 -9.73
C VAL A 76 1.60 0.32 -9.31
N ILE A 77 1.25 0.61 -8.07
CA ILE A 77 1.26 2.00 -7.58
C ILE A 77 2.68 2.56 -7.54
N GLY A 78 3.68 1.77 -7.14
CA GLY A 78 5.08 2.19 -7.15
C GLY A 78 5.58 2.52 -8.55
N HIS A 79 5.21 1.72 -9.55
CA HIS A 79 5.53 2.00 -10.95
C HIS A 79 4.89 3.32 -11.43
N GLU A 80 3.61 3.55 -11.11
CA GLU A 80 2.90 4.77 -11.51
C GLU A 80 3.46 6.01 -10.82
N VAL A 81 3.84 5.91 -9.54
CA VAL A 81 4.53 7.00 -8.81
C VAL A 81 5.88 7.30 -9.45
N ALA A 82 6.69 6.27 -9.75
CA ALA A 82 7.99 6.45 -10.38
C ALA A 82 7.85 7.07 -11.78
N ARG A 83 6.86 6.63 -12.56
CA ARG A 83 6.56 7.21 -13.87
C ARG A 83 6.22 8.69 -13.77
N ALA A 84 5.39 9.07 -12.79
CA ALA A 84 5.01 10.47 -12.59
C ALA A 84 6.17 11.35 -12.07
N LEU A 85 7.09 10.77 -11.29
CA LEU A 85 8.32 11.46 -10.83
C LEU A 85 9.41 11.49 -11.89
N GLY A 86 9.31 10.68 -12.95
CA GLY A 86 10.35 10.54 -13.97
C GLY A 86 11.60 9.78 -13.48
N VAL A 87 11.42 8.85 -12.53
CA VAL A 87 12.49 8.06 -11.93
C VAL A 87 12.27 6.56 -12.16
N ARG A 88 13.27 5.73 -11.84
CA ARG A 88 13.17 4.29 -12.00
C ARG A 88 12.32 3.66 -10.90
N ALA A 89 11.59 2.57 -11.24
CA ALA A 89 10.79 1.78 -10.34
C ALA A 89 11.42 0.40 -10.13
N MET A 90 11.52 -0.02 -8.89
CA MET A 90 11.96 -1.35 -8.48
C MET A 90 11.00 -1.94 -7.46
N PHE A 91 11.12 -3.24 -7.21
CA PHE A 91 10.36 -3.89 -6.16
C PHE A 91 11.19 -4.94 -5.42
N THR A 92 10.84 -5.15 -4.18
CA THR A 92 11.38 -6.24 -3.36
C THR A 92 10.45 -7.45 -3.40
N GLU A 93 11.03 -8.64 -3.31
CA GLU A 93 10.30 -9.91 -3.23
C GLU A 93 10.60 -10.56 -1.88
N ARG A 94 9.57 -11.19 -1.28
CA ARG A 94 9.78 -11.97 -0.05
C ARG A 94 10.47 -13.29 -0.37
N LYS A 95 11.62 -13.53 0.24
CA LYS A 95 12.37 -14.77 0.17
C LYS A 95 12.86 -15.13 1.57
N ASP A 96 12.61 -16.34 1.99
CA ASP A 96 13.02 -16.87 3.31
C ASP A 96 12.60 -15.96 4.49
N GLY A 97 11.42 -15.35 4.37
CA GLY A 97 10.84 -14.46 5.38
C GLY A 97 11.18 -12.99 5.25
N SER A 98 12.20 -12.60 4.46
CA SER A 98 12.67 -11.21 4.32
C SER A 98 12.39 -10.63 2.94
N PHE A 99 12.21 -9.31 2.86
CA PHE A 99 12.16 -8.60 1.58
C PHE A 99 13.57 -8.32 1.06
N LEU A 100 13.80 -8.67 -0.22
CA LEU A 100 15.09 -8.50 -0.88
C LEU A 100 14.90 -7.85 -2.25
N LEU A 101 15.83 -6.97 -2.65
CA LEU A 101 15.99 -6.58 -4.05
C LEU A 101 16.55 -7.78 -4.83
N ARG A 102 15.88 -8.12 -5.94
CA ARG A 102 16.24 -9.26 -6.79
C ARG A 102 16.22 -8.85 -8.25
N ARG A 103 16.33 -9.81 -9.16
CA ARG A 103 16.22 -9.58 -10.62
C ARG A 103 17.26 -8.62 -11.21
N GLY A 104 18.43 -8.49 -10.55
CA GLY A 104 19.45 -7.54 -10.98
C GLY A 104 19.10 -6.09 -10.69
N PHE A 105 18.15 -5.83 -9.79
CA PHE A 105 17.93 -4.48 -9.27
C PHE A 105 19.06 -4.06 -8.36
N GLU A 106 19.63 -2.89 -8.63
CA GLU A 106 20.74 -2.31 -7.88
C GLU A 106 20.40 -0.87 -7.51
N LEU A 107 20.84 -0.45 -6.34
CA LEU A 107 20.75 0.92 -5.83
C LEU A 107 22.15 1.49 -5.68
N ASP A 108 22.32 2.75 -6.06
CA ASP A 108 23.59 3.44 -5.87
C ASP A 108 23.76 3.86 -4.40
N ALA A 109 25.00 3.92 -3.93
CA ALA A 109 25.29 4.37 -2.57
C ALA A 109 24.81 5.82 -2.37
N GLY A 110 23.96 6.02 -1.36
CA GLY A 110 23.34 7.31 -1.06
C GLY A 110 22.20 7.72 -2.00
N GLU A 111 21.76 6.83 -2.90
CA GLU A 111 20.60 7.10 -3.76
C GLU A 111 19.34 7.33 -2.92
N ARG A 112 18.62 8.40 -3.22
CA ARG A 112 17.42 8.83 -2.50
C ARG A 112 16.20 8.03 -2.96
N VAL A 113 15.63 7.21 -2.08
CA VAL A 113 14.55 6.27 -2.42
C VAL A 113 13.26 6.64 -1.70
N ALA A 114 12.15 6.70 -2.44
CA ALA A 114 10.82 6.62 -1.85
C ALA A 114 10.34 5.17 -1.81
N VAL A 115 9.87 4.69 -0.64
CA VAL A 115 9.24 3.38 -0.54
C VAL A 115 7.73 3.55 -0.65
N VAL A 116 7.11 2.85 -1.63
CA VAL A 116 5.68 2.98 -1.94
C VAL A 116 4.95 1.65 -1.78
N GLU A 117 3.87 1.66 -0.99
CA GLU A 117 3.01 0.52 -0.68
C GLU A 117 1.58 0.81 -1.14
N ASP A 118 0.73 -0.20 -1.28
CA ASP A 118 -0.70 0.02 -1.53
C ASP A 118 -1.46 0.41 -0.24
N VAL A 119 -1.18 -0.23 0.88
CA VAL A 119 -1.88 0.01 2.15
C VAL A 119 -0.94 0.02 3.35
N PHE A 120 -0.90 1.11 4.08
CA PHE A 120 -0.32 1.12 5.41
C PHE A 120 -1.30 0.56 6.44
N THR A 121 -0.83 -0.41 7.21
CA THR A 121 -1.50 -0.91 8.43
C THR A 121 -0.60 -0.61 9.63
N ALA A 122 0.02 -1.61 10.25
CA ALA A 122 1.06 -1.40 11.27
C ALA A 122 2.43 -0.98 10.68
N GLY A 123 2.57 -0.89 9.36
CA GLY A 123 3.81 -0.49 8.68
C GLY A 123 4.91 -1.55 8.65
N GLY A 124 4.60 -2.81 8.99
CA GLY A 124 5.59 -3.88 9.09
C GLY A 124 6.33 -4.13 7.77
N SER A 125 5.60 -4.45 6.70
CA SER A 125 6.16 -4.70 5.37
C SER A 125 6.98 -3.52 4.85
N THR A 126 6.46 -2.31 5.02
CA THR A 126 7.15 -1.09 4.58
C THR A 126 8.46 -0.88 5.33
N ARG A 127 8.51 -1.13 6.65
CA ARG A 127 9.77 -1.07 7.43
C ARG A 127 10.80 -2.09 6.96
N GLU A 128 10.36 -3.32 6.65
CA GLU A 128 11.26 -4.34 6.10
C GLU A 128 11.83 -3.91 4.73
N VAL A 129 11.01 -3.28 3.87
CA VAL A 129 11.48 -2.75 2.57
C VAL A 129 12.45 -1.58 2.79
N CYS A 130 12.17 -0.67 3.74
CA CYS A 130 13.10 0.40 4.09
C CYS A 130 14.46 -0.16 4.53
N ALA A 131 14.46 -1.18 5.40
CA ALA A 131 15.70 -1.83 5.82
C ALA A 131 16.44 -2.46 4.64
N ALA A 132 15.74 -3.15 3.73
CA ALA A 132 16.35 -3.72 2.53
C ALA A 132 16.97 -2.65 1.62
N VAL A 133 16.36 -1.47 1.49
CA VAL A 133 16.92 -0.32 0.75
C VAL A 133 18.19 0.18 1.42
N GLU A 134 18.16 0.39 2.74
CA GLU A 134 19.31 0.87 3.53
C GLU A 134 20.47 -0.13 3.55
N GLU A 135 20.18 -1.44 3.62
CA GLU A 135 21.18 -2.52 3.52
C GLU A 135 21.90 -2.54 2.16
N ASN A 136 21.26 -2.05 1.10
CA ASN A 136 21.87 -1.85 -0.22
C ASN A 136 22.60 -0.51 -0.37
N GLY A 137 22.76 0.26 0.71
CA GLY A 137 23.55 1.48 0.77
C GLY A 137 22.79 2.75 0.30
N ALA A 138 21.52 2.67 -0.03
CA ALA A 138 20.69 3.81 -0.41
C ALA A 138 20.04 4.48 0.80
N GLU A 139 19.47 5.67 0.60
CA GLU A 139 18.81 6.46 1.63
C GLU A 139 17.29 6.45 1.41
N VAL A 140 16.51 5.96 2.38
CA VAL A 140 15.05 6.13 2.35
C VAL A 140 14.72 7.56 2.76
N VAL A 141 14.06 8.32 1.88
CA VAL A 141 13.74 9.74 2.13
C VAL A 141 12.26 9.98 2.47
N ALA A 142 11.38 9.10 2.05
CA ALA A 142 9.96 9.14 2.37
C ALA A 142 9.29 7.77 2.14
N VAL A 143 8.12 7.58 2.72
CA VAL A 143 7.25 6.46 2.41
C VAL A 143 5.89 6.95 1.94
N GLY A 144 5.25 6.22 1.01
CA GLY A 144 3.95 6.56 0.45
C GLY A 144 3.00 5.39 0.37
N SER A 145 1.68 5.64 0.46
CA SER A 145 0.65 4.62 0.20
C SER A 145 -0.61 5.20 -0.42
N LEU A 146 -1.41 4.34 -1.05
CA LEU A 146 -2.77 4.73 -1.46
C LEU A 146 -3.63 4.99 -0.23
N VAL A 147 -3.60 4.06 0.73
CA VAL A 147 -4.47 4.13 1.91
C VAL A 147 -3.67 3.93 3.19
N ASP A 148 -3.91 4.81 4.14
CA ASP A 148 -3.52 4.64 5.54
C ASP A 148 -4.72 4.10 6.34
N ARG A 149 -4.56 2.90 6.91
CA ARG A 149 -5.59 2.22 7.73
C ARG A 149 -5.36 2.36 9.24
N GLY A 150 -4.71 3.42 9.67
CA GLY A 150 -4.38 3.66 11.08
C GLY A 150 -2.93 3.35 11.41
N LEU A 151 -2.02 3.83 10.59
CA LEU A 151 -0.59 3.77 10.84
C LEU A 151 -0.25 4.44 12.18
N PRO A 152 0.42 3.76 13.10
CA PRO A 152 0.82 4.36 14.37
C PRO A 152 1.71 5.59 14.18
N ALA A 153 1.55 6.60 15.02
CA ALA A 153 2.44 7.75 15.03
C ALA A 153 3.90 7.29 15.24
N GLY A 154 4.82 7.81 14.43
CA GLY A 154 6.23 7.43 14.49
C GLY A 154 6.55 6.03 13.96
N ALA A 155 5.64 5.41 13.20
CA ALA A 155 5.87 4.08 12.60
C ALA A 155 7.10 4.03 11.68
N PHE A 156 7.46 5.16 11.07
CA PHE A 156 8.63 5.31 10.22
C PHE A 156 9.54 6.43 10.71
N ARG A 157 10.84 6.33 10.40
CA ARG A 157 11.85 7.37 10.70
C ARG A 157 11.81 8.53 9.72
N VAL A 158 11.10 8.36 8.60
CA VAL A 158 10.97 9.31 7.50
C VAL A 158 9.52 9.76 7.36
N PRO A 159 9.25 10.88 6.67
CA PRO A 159 7.89 11.32 6.41
C PRO A 159 7.04 10.28 5.67
N ALA A 160 5.79 10.12 6.11
CA ALA A 160 4.80 9.29 5.45
C ALA A 160 3.75 10.16 4.75
N ARG A 161 3.34 9.74 3.55
CA ARG A 161 2.27 10.37 2.77
C ARG A 161 1.30 9.30 2.28
N SER A 162 0.01 9.53 2.46
CA SER A 162 -1.03 8.64 1.95
C SER A 162 -2.10 9.45 1.22
N LEU A 163 -2.72 8.88 0.19
CA LEU A 163 -3.78 9.57 -0.53
C LEU A 163 -5.04 9.64 0.31
N LEU A 164 -5.40 8.54 0.94
CA LEU A 164 -6.60 8.40 1.76
C LEU A 164 -6.25 7.89 3.16
N SER A 165 -6.90 8.44 4.19
CA SER A 165 -6.91 7.84 5.53
C SER A 165 -8.27 7.21 5.78
N LEU A 166 -8.27 5.90 6.06
CA LEU A 166 -9.48 5.13 6.25
C LEU A 166 -9.39 4.28 7.52
N SER A 167 -10.12 4.66 8.55
CA SER A 167 -10.27 3.80 9.72
C SER A 167 -11.13 2.59 9.35
N VAL A 168 -10.56 1.41 9.48
CA VAL A 168 -11.25 0.14 9.25
C VAL A 168 -11.35 -0.58 10.59
N PRO A 169 -12.55 -0.62 11.21
CA PRO A 169 -12.75 -1.32 12.47
C PRO A 169 -12.36 -2.79 12.34
N ALA A 170 -11.75 -3.32 13.40
CA ALA A 170 -11.42 -4.74 13.48
C ALA A 170 -11.66 -5.25 14.90
N TRP A 171 -12.27 -6.42 15.02
CA TRP A 171 -12.68 -7.01 16.29
C TRP A 171 -12.20 -8.46 16.41
N PRO A 172 -11.85 -8.94 17.61
CA PRO A 172 -11.80 -10.37 17.88
C PRO A 172 -13.16 -11.04 17.53
N ALA A 173 -13.15 -12.30 17.14
CA ALA A 173 -14.37 -13.00 16.72
C ALA A 173 -15.48 -12.97 17.78
N GLU A 174 -15.10 -13.12 19.05
CA GLU A 174 -15.98 -13.10 20.22
C GLU A 174 -16.60 -11.72 20.50
N GLU A 175 -15.99 -10.65 20.05
CA GLU A 175 -16.46 -9.25 20.23
C GLU A 175 -17.09 -8.69 18.96
N CYS A 176 -17.12 -9.48 17.88
CA CYS A 176 -17.56 -8.98 16.58
C CYS A 176 -19.08 -8.76 16.54
N PRO A 177 -19.56 -7.52 16.31
CA PRO A 177 -20.98 -7.21 16.27
C PRO A 177 -21.71 -7.84 15.08
N LEU A 178 -20.97 -8.26 14.04
CA LEU A 178 -21.52 -8.95 12.88
C LEU A 178 -21.74 -10.44 13.18
N CYS A 179 -20.82 -11.08 13.92
CA CYS A 179 -21.01 -12.44 14.45
C CYS A 179 -22.25 -12.50 15.35
N ALA A 180 -22.38 -11.54 16.25
CA ALA A 180 -23.53 -11.47 17.19
C ALA A 180 -24.89 -11.38 16.44
N ARG A 181 -24.89 -10.81 15.23
CA ARG A 181 -26.08 -10.69 14.36
C ARG A 181 -26.23 -11.87 13.38
N GLY A 182 -25.35 -12.87 13.43
CA GLY A 182 -25.38 -14.02 12.52
C GLY A 182 -25.09 -13.68 11.05
N VAL A 183 -24.40 -12.57 10.76
CA VAL A 183 -24.03 -12.21 9.39
C VAL A 183 -22.96 -13.20 8.89
N PRO A 184 -23.16 -13.85 7.73
CA PRO A 184 -22.17 -14.76 7.17
C PRO A 184 -20.81 -14.10 6.99
N ILE A 185 -19.72 -14.83 7.28
CA ILE A 185 -18.37 -14.32 7.15
C ILE A 185 -17.76 -14.68 5.79
N GLU A 186 -17.07 -13.71 5.20
CA GLU A 186 -16.36 -13.86 3.93
C GLU A 186 -14.85 -13.75 4.15
N MET A 187 -14.07 -14.44 3.31
CA MET A 187 -12.61 -14.42 3.31
C MET A 187 -12.09 -14.07 1.92
N PRO A 188 -12.12 -12.79 1.50
CA PRO A 188 -11.75 -12.38 0.14
C PRO A 188 -10.22 -12.40 -0.12
N GLY A 189 -9.42 -12.68 0.89
CA GLY A 189 -7.95 -12.73 0.77
C GLY A 189 -7.46 -13.95 -0.01
N SER A 190 -6.32 -13.80 -0.69
CA SER A 190 -5.70 -14.81 -1.55
C SER A 190 -4.98 -15.94 -0.79
N ARG A 191 -5.00 -15.97 0.54
CA ARG A 191 -4.43 -17.05 1.34
C ARG A 191 -5.55 -17.95 1.88
N PRO A 192 -5.53 -19.28 1.59
CA PRO A 192 -6.38 -20.22 2.32
C PRO A 192 -6.05 -20.14 3.80
N PRO A 193 -7.03 -20.41 4.69
CA PRO A 193 -6.75 -20.56 6.10
C PRO A 193 -5.73 -21.68 6.28
N GLY A 194 -4.62 -21.39 6.96
CA GLY A 194 -3.64 -22.38 7.39
C GLY A 194 -4.21 -23.24 8.51
#